data_dfdd4ba37736508044689f8767d8fc95
#
_entry.id   dfdd4ba37736508044689f8767d8fc95
#
_cell.length_a   1.000
_cell.length_b   1.000
_cell.length_c   1.000
_cell.angle_alpha   90.00
_cell.angle_beta   90.00
_cell.angle_gamma   90.00
#
_symmetry.space_group_name_H-M   'P 1'
#
loop_
_entity.id
_entity.type
_entity.pdbx_description
1 polymer ?
#
loop_
_entity_poly.entity_id
_entity_poly.type
_entity_poly.pdbx_seq_one_letter_code
_entity_poly.pdbx_strand_id
1 'polypeptide(L)' 'MCLAVPMKVIEIQNDMAVVESAGLRREVGIMLLDKVKLNDWVIIHAGFAISKLTKKQARETLALFKEVNFFG' A
#
# COMPACT_ATOMS: atom_id res chain seq x y z
N MET A 1 2.27 -17.19 -0.73
CA MET A 1 1.87 -16.41 -1.88
C MET A 1 2.09 -14.92 -1.63
N CYS A 2 2.89 -14.33 -2.46
CA CYS A 2 3.17 -12.92 -2.31
C CYS A 2 2.08 -12.09 -2.91
N LEU A 3 1.38 -11.37 -2.07
CA LEU A 3 0.39 -10.43 -2.55
C LEU A 3 0.88 -9.03 -2.26
N ALA A 4 1.27 -8.34 -3.31
CA ALA A 4 1.61 -6.95 -3.23
C ALA A 4 0.29 -6.19 -3.20
N VAL A 5 -0.09 -5.68 -2.05
CA VAL A 5 -1.37 -5.01 -1.87
C VAL A 5 -1.15 -3.50 -1.82
N PRO A 6 -1.84 -2.71 -2.66
CA PRO A 6 -1.75 -1.26 -2.56
C PRO A 6 -2.48 -0.78 -1.31
N MET A 7 -1.82 0.07 -0.54
CA MET A 7 -2.38 0.64 0.66
C MET A 7 -2.07 2.13 0.72
N LYS A 8 -2.94 2.88 1.34
CA LYS A 8 -2.82 4.32 1.43
C LYS A 8 -2.12 4.73 2.72
N VAL A 9 -1.13 5.59 2.60
CA VAL A 9 -0.40 6.11 3.76
C VAL A 9 -1.27 7.10 4.50
N ILE A 10 -1.52 6.84 5.77
CA ILE A 10 -2.34 7.73 6.60
C ILE A 10 -1.55 8.39 7.73
N GLU A 11 -0.37 7.90 8.03
CA GLU A 11 0.48 8.48 9.06
C GLU A 11 1.92 8.11 8.78
N ILE A 12 2.84 9.01 9.08
CA ILE A 12 4.28 8.79 8.88
C ILE A 12 5.01 9.13 10.16
N GLN A 13 5.90 8.23 10.61
CA GLN A 13 6.77 8.44 11.76
C GLN A 13 8.16 7.91 11.43
N ASN A 14 9.10 8.81 11.15
CA ASN A 14 10.47 8.44 10.84
C ASN A 14 10.55 7.41 9.70
N ASP A 15 10.99 6.21 9.98
CA ASP A 15 11.14 5.14 8.99
C ASP A 15 9.92 4.25 8.87
N MET A 16 8.86 4.59 9.61
CA MET A 16 7.64 3.77 9.63
C MET A 16 6.44 4.60 9.18
N ALA A 17 5.46 3.94 8.65
CA ALA A 17 4.21 4.58 8.28
C ALA A 17 3.06 3.67 8.62
N VAL A 18 1.91 4.26 8.91
CA VAL A 18 0.67 3.51 9.03
C VAL A 18 -0.05 3.62 7.70
N VAL A 19 -0.42 2.47 7.17
CA VAL A 19 -1.13 2.38 5.89
C VAL A 19 -2.47 1.72 6.10
N GLU A 20 -3.41 2.03 5.22
CA GLU A 20 -4.78 1.55 5.36
C GLU A 20 -5.34 1.09 4.02
N SER A 21 -6.10 0.03 4.04
CA SER A 21 -6.86 -0.43 2.90
C SER A 21 -8.09 -1.18 3.40
N ALA A 22 -9.26 -0.80 2.91
CA ALA A 22 -10.54 -1.44 3.23
C ALA A 22 -10.77 -1.58 4.74
N GLY A 23 -10.42 -0.53 5.50
CA GLY A 23 -10.61 -0.52 6.95
C GLY A 23 -9.52 -1.23 7.74
N LEU A 24 -8.58 -1.86 7.07
CA LEU A 24 -7.47 -2.54 7.71
C LEU A 24 -6.26 -1.61 7.77
N ARG A 25 -5.68 -1.46 8.95
CA ARG A 25 -4.50 -0.60 9.14
C ARG A 25 -3.29 -1.46 9.49
N ARG A 26 -2.13 -1.06 8.96
CA ARG A 26 -0.87 -1.72 9.24
C ARG A 26 0.25 -0.70 9.39
N GLU A 27 1.20 -1.05 10.25
CA GLU A 27 2.42 -0.28 10.35
C GLU A 27 3.48 -0.97 9.49
N VAL A 28 4.10 -0.21 8.60
CA VAL A 28 5.07 -0.77 7.66
C VAL A 28 6.32 0.10 7.61
N GLY A 29 7.43 -0.50 7.21
CA GLY A 29 8.66 0.24 6.99
C GLY A 29 8.63 0.96 5.65
N ILE A 30 9.08 2.21 5.64
CA ILE A 30 9.11 3.02 4.41
C ILE A 30 10.55 3.40 4.03
N MET A 31 11.52 2.77 4.63
CA MET A 31 12.93 3.11 4.40
C MET A 31 13.40 2.75 2.99
N LEU A 32 12.69 1.90 2.28
CA LEU A 32 13.02 1.53 0.90
C LEU A 32 12.54 2.54 -0.12
N LEU A 33 11.71 3.51 0.30
CA LEU A 33 11.14 4.51 -0.58
C LEU A 33 11.63 5.90 -0.22
N ASP A 34 11.78 6.74 -1.23
CA ASP A 34 12.09 8.15 -1.02
C ASP A 34 10.82 8.98 -1.04
N LYS A 35 10.77 9.98 -0.18
CA LYS A 35 9.73 11.01 -0.22
C LYS A 35 8.30 10.47 -0.15
N VAL A 36 8.05 9.57 0.77
CA VAL A 36 6.69 9.11 1.03
C VAL A 36 5.93 10.23 1.73
N LYS A 37 4.72 10.50 1.27
CA LYS A 37 3.86 11.54 1.82
C LYS A 37 2.53 10.96 2.26
N LEU A 38 1.81 11.71 3.09
CA LEU A 38 0.45 11.34 3.47
C LEU A 38 -0.42 11.26 2.21
N ASN A 39 -1.30 10.27 2.21
CA ASN A 39 -2.21 9.98 1.11
C ASN A 39 -1.54 9.35 -0.11
N ASP A 40 -0.25 9.04 -0.03
CA ASP A 40 0.40 8.28 -1.10
C ASP A 40 -0.08 6.84 -1.06
N TRP A 41 -0.19 6.24 -2.23
CA TRP A 41 -0.46 4.82 -2.35
C TRP A 41 0.84 4.07 -2.54
N VAL A 42 1.02 3.02 -1.76
CA VAL A 42 2.25 2.23 -1.80
C VAL A 42 1.91 0.75 -1.88
N ILE A 43 2.82 -0.01 -2.45
CA ILE A 43 2.71 -1.47 -2.49
C ILE A 43 3.44 -2.02 -1.28
N ILE A 44 2.75 -2.86 -0.52
CA ILE A 44 3.30 -3.47 0.69
C ILE A 44 3.64 -4.92 0.42
N HIS A 45 4.84 -5.30 0.81
CA HIS A 45 5.30 -6.67 0.70
C HIS A 45 6.21 -6.98 1.89
N ALA A 46 5.93 -8.07 2.59
CA ALA A 46 6.73 -8.52 3.73
C ALA A 46 6.92 -7.46 4.81
N GLY A 47 5.90 -6.61 5.03
CA GLY A 47 5.95 -5.58 6.05
C GLY A 47 6.66 -4.29 5.65
N PHE A 48 7.05 -4.16 4.37
CA PHE A 48 7.71 -2.98 3.86
C PHE A 48 6.96 -2.41 2.66
N ALA A 49 6.97 -1.09 2.55
CA ALA A 49 6.52 -0.44 1.35
C ALA A 49 7.66 -0.53 0.32
N ILE A 50 7.40 -1.14 -0.80
CA ILE A 50 8.43 -1.42 -1.81
C ILE A 50 8.34 -0.53 -3.05
N SER A 51 7.19 0.08 -3.30
CA SER A 51 7.05 1.01 -4.40
C SER A 51 5.86 1.94 -4.17
N LYS A 52 5.88 3.08 -4.86
CA LYS A 52 4.78 4.03 -4.81
C LYS A 52 3.95 3.92 -6.08
N LEU A 53 2.66 4.13 -5.93
CA LEU A 53 1.73 4.14 -7.04
C LEU A 53 1.11 5.51 -7.20
N THR A 54 0.78 5.88 -8.43
CA THR A 54 -0.08 7.04 -8.66
C THR A 54 -1.49 6.67 -8.23
N LYS A 55 -2.34 7.68 -8.03
CA LYS A 55 -3.74 7.41 -7.69
C LYS A 55 -4.42 6.56 -8.76
N LYS A 56 -4.10 6.80 -10.00
CA LYS A 56 -4.66 6.03 -11.12
C LYS A 56 -4.22 4.58 -11.06
N GLN A 57 -2.93 4.34 -10.83
CA GLN A 57 -2.41 2.98 -10.74
C GLN A 57 -2.99 2.23 -9.56
N ALA A 58 -3.14 2.90 -8.42
CA ALA A 58 -3.73 2.28 -7.24
C ALA A 58 -5.18 1.88 -7.51
N ARG A 59 -5.92 2.74 -8.17
CA ARG A 59 -7.33 2.47 -8.50
C ARG A 59 -7.44 1.27 -9.44
N GLU A 60 -6.61 1.22 -10.45
CA GLU A 60 -6.60 0.12 -11.40
C GLU A 60 -6.23 -1.21 -10.73
N THR A 61 -5.22 -1.17 -9.86
CA THR A 61 -4.79 -2.36 -9.14
C THR A 61 -5.86 -2.87 -8.19
N LEU A 62 -6.52 -1.96 -7.47
CA LEU A 62 -7.59 -2.35 -6.57
C LEU A 62 -8.78 -2.94 -7.33
N ALA A 63 -9.08 -2.42 -8.51
CA ALA A 63 -10.13 -2.96 -9.34
C ALA A 63 -9.82 -4.39 -9.76
N LEU A 64 -8.56 -4.67 -10.11
CA LEU A 64 -8.14 -6.02 -10.44
C LEU A 64 -8.28 -6.97 -9.26
N PHE A 65 -7.94 -6.51 -8.06
CA PHE A 65 -8.10 -7.33 -6.88
C PHE A 65 -9.56 -7.67 -6.61
N LYS A 66 -10.45 -6.73 -6.87
CA LYS A 66 -11.89 -7.01 -6.72
C LYS A 66 -12.34 -8.13 -7.66
N GLU A 67 -11.87 -8.10 -8.89
CA GLU A 67 -12.23 -9.13 -9.85
C GLU A 67 -11.66 -10.49 -9.47
N VAL A 68 -10.43 -10.52 -9.00
CA VAL A 68 -9.77 -11.76 -8.60
C VAL A 68 -10.42 -12.36 -7.38
N ASN A 69 -10.97 -11.55 -6.50
CA ASN A 69 -11.60 -12.05 -5.27
C ASN A 69 -12.80 -12.93 -5.51
N PHE A 70 -13.34 -12.94 -6.69
CA PHE A 70 -14.40 -13.88 -7.02
C PHE A 70 -13.98 -15.32 -6.90
N PHE A 71 -12.71 -15.57 -7.07
CA PHE A 71 -12.18 -16.92 -7.09
C PHE A 71 -11.62 -17.35 -5.76
N GLY A 72 -11.50 -16.40 -4.85
CA GLY A 72 -10.87 -16.64 -3.57
C GLY A 72 -11.77 -17.23 -2.58
#